data_b1d914c07a34b4018619ec1674802cd3
#
_entry.id   b1d914c07a34b4018619ec1674802cd3
#
_cell.length_a   1.000
_cell.length_b   1.000
_cell.length_c   1.000
_cell.angle_alpha   90.00
_cell.angle_beta   90.00
_cell.angle_gamma   90.00
#
_symmetry.space_group_name_H-M   'P 1'
#
loop_
_entity.id
_entity.type
_entity.pdbx_description
1 polymer ?
#
loop_
_entity_poly.entity_id
_entity_poly.type
_entity_poly.pdbx_seq_one_letter_code
_entity_poly.pdbx_strand_id
1 'polypeptide(L)'
;MTGFTGSAGNLLVTKQDARLFVDSRYYLQAEQQIAGSGILLMKEGLPGVPSLSQFILETLPGQTLGLDGRCVSLDQAKAWAKAVTVVDVDLISPLWQDRPALFTGAAFRLADHLAGRTAQDKLRDLRSQLKAAGAKAMLLTDLMDCAWLLNIRGQDIPHTPVVRMFVLAEAESLFLFMEDKAAAPIQAYLKELGAEIRPYDAVYAFLSRYGAGDTLLVTPSLSFALGQPLLERGVQLTESAWSARSRNFKTPGELKAIREAHIKDGVVMTRFLRWVKEQGGTGLDEAGAAARLDQMRLAAGCSDISFTTISAYGPNAALPHYSAPAQGSAKLEKKGLYLVDSGGQWPGATTDITRTVAMGPLTRAEKAHCTLVVRAMLALMDAAFPRGMDGSHVDVFARRPLWAAGLNYGHGTGHGVGAMLSVHEGPARINYGQQNTLPFQPGIVISDEPGLYFEGDHGVRMENLVECVELPTGMLGFVPLTMAPIDRDVLDPALMEPIDIRRLDAYHALVYDALSPYLHGEDLDYLENATQAL
;
A
#
# COMPACT_ATOMS: atom_id res chain seq x y z
N MET A 1 -14.87 18.59 3.31
CA MET A 1 -14.99 19.73 2.40
C MET A 1 -15.59 19.36 1.06
N THR A 2 -15.15 18.29 0.40
CA THR A 2 -15.71 17.83 -0.88
C THR A 2 -16.85 16.81 -0.72
N GLY A 3 -16.94 16.12 0.41
CA GLY A 3 -17.76 14.91 0.58
C GLY A 3 -17.10 13.64 0.05
N PHE A 4 -16.00 13.74 -0.73
CA PHE A 4 -15.24 12.60 -1.20
C PHE A 4 -14.41 11.99 -0.07
N THR A 5 -14.53 10.67 0.13
CA THR A 5 -13.87 9.92 1.22
C THR A 5 -12.77 8.97 0.74
N GLY A 6 -12.43 8.98 -0.54
CA GLY A 6 -11.34 8.17 -1.08
C GLY A 6 -9.96 8.61 -0.55
N SER A 7 -9.00 7.70 -0.54
CA SER A 7 -7.65 7.92 -0.01
C SER A 7 -6.71 8.70 -0.94
N ALA A 8 -7.09 8.92 -2.20
CA ALA A 8 -6.32 9.68 -3.17
C ALA A 8 -7.22 10.57 -4.04
N GLY A 9 -6.92 11.87 -4.04
CA GLY A 9 -7.62 12.86 -4.85
C GLY A 9 -7.10 14.26 -4.58
N ASN A 10 -7.13 15.11 -5.59
CA ASN A 10 -6.68 16.50 -5.50
C ASN A 10 -7.82 17.44 -5.87
N LEU A 11 -8.12 18.40 -5.01
CA LEU A 11 -9.10 19.45 -5.30
C LEU A 11 -8.38 20.72 -5.75
N LEU A 12 -8.67 21.17 -6.95
CA LEU A 12 -8.27 22.49 -7.45
C LEU A 12 -9.48 23.42 -7.43
N VAL A 13 -9.35 24.57 -6.78
CA VAL A 13 -10.40 25.60 -6.71
C VAL A 13 -9.92 26.85 -7.45
N THR A 14 -10.72 27.31 -8.39
CA THR A 14 -10.52 28.57 -9.13
C THR A 14 -11.61 29.58 -8.74
N LYS A 15 -11.58 30.77 -9.37
CA LYS A 15 -12.67 31.75 -9.19
C LYS A 15 -13.97 31.33 -9.88
N GLN A 16 -13.90 30.39 -10.83
CA GLN A 16 -15.02 29.95 -11.67
C GLN A 16 -15.60 28.62 -11.22
N ASP A 17 -14.76 27.69 -10.79
CA ASP A 17 -15.16 26.32 -10.52
C ASP A 17 -14.25 25.63 -9.48
N ALA A 18 -14.66 24.44 -9.07
CA ALA A 18 -13.88 23.51 -8.28
C ALA A 18 -13.80 22.17 -9.03
N ARG A 19 -12.61 21.55 -9.10
CA ARG A 19 -12.33 20.32 -9.83
C ARG A 19 -11.65 19.31 -8.93
N LEU A 20 -12.25 18.11 -8.82
CA LEU A 20 -11.67 16.98 -8.10
C LEU A 20 -11.01 16.03 -9.10
N PHE A 21 -9.71 15.89 -9.02
CA PHE A 21 -8.90 14.96 -9.82
C PHE A 21 -8.71 13.67 -9.06
N VAL A 22 -9.11 12.53 -9.66
CA VAL A 22 -8.98 11.19 -9.09
C VAL A 22 -8.52 10.19 -10.15
N ASP A 23 -7.83 9.13 -9.71
CA ASP A 23 -7.43 8.02 -10.57
C ASP A 23 -8.54 6.96 -10.72
N SER A 24 -8.29 5.94 -11.55
CA SER A 24 -9.28 4.93 -11.96
C SER A 24 -9.92 4.15 -10.81
N ARG A 25 -9.27 4.06 -9.65
CA ARG A 25 -9.80 3.36 -8.46
C ARG A 25 -11.01 4.06 -7.87
N TYR A 26 -11.15 5.36 -8.12
CA TYR A 26 -12.13 6.24 -7.47
C TYR A 26 -13.15 6.87 -8.41
N TYR A 27 -13.16 6.55 -9.71
CA TYR A 27 -14.09 7.20 -10.65
C TYR A 27 -15.54 7.08 -10.22
N LEU A 28 -15.99 5.86 -9.91
CA LEU A 28 -17.39 5.62 -9.51
C LEU A 28 -17.69 6.21 -8.13
N GLN A 29 -16.80 6.01 -7.16
CA GLN A 29 -16.98 6.53 -5.81
C GLN A 29 -17.07 8.06 -5.80
N ALA A 30 -16.15 8.75 -6.50
CA ALA A 30 -16.12 10.19 -6.56
C ALA A 30 -17.38 10.73 -7.25
N GLU A 31 -17.81 10.11 -8.37
CA GLU A 31 -19.02 10.50 -9.09
C GLU A 31 -20.26 10.45 -8.19
N GLN A 32 -20.41 9.39 -7.40
CA GLN A 32 -21.51 9.24 -6.46
C GLN A 32 -21.42 10.25 -5.31
N GLN A 33 -20.23 10.43 -4.71
CA GLN A 33 -20.08 11.21 -3.49
C GLN A 33 -20.10 12.72 -3.71
N ILE A 34 -19.69 13.22 -4.88
CA ILE A 34 -19.72 14.65 -5.20
C ILE A 34 -20.96 15.05 -6.00
N ALA A 35 -21.87 14.12 -6.28
CA ALA A 35 -23.11 14.42 -7.00
C ALA A 35 -23.89 15.56 -6.34
N GLY A 36 -24.29 16.56 -7.13
CA GLY A 36 -25.01 17.74 -6.65
C GLY A 36 -24.18 18.79 -5.89
N SER A 37 -22.87 18.57 -5.68
CA SER A 37 -21.99 19.52 -4.99
C SER A 37 -21.55 20.72 -5.84
N GLY A 38 -21.68 20.64 -7.17
CA GLY A 38 -21.11 21.59 -8.12
C GLY A 38 -19.62 21.41 -8.40
N ILE A 39 -18.96 20.41 -7.79
CA ILE A 39 -17.58 20.06 -8.07
C ILE A 39 -17.51 19.23 -9.36
N LEU A 40 -16.63 19.61 -10.27
CA LEU A 40 -16.40 18.89 -11.52
C LEU A 40 -15.44 17.71 -11.29
N LEU A 41 -15.85 16.51 -11.71
CA LEU A 41 -15.00 15.33 -11.61
C LEU A 41 -14.04 15.24 -12.81
N MET A 42 -12.75 15.11 -12.49
CA MET A 42 -11.67 14.89 -13.45
C MET A 42 -11.14 13.46 -13.29
N LYS A 43 -11.56 12.56 -14.20
CA LYS A 43 -11.19 11.13 -14.22
C LYS A 43 -9.81 10.98 -14.89
N GLU A 44 -8.71 11.22 -14.14
CA GLU A 44 -7.35 11.19 -14.67
C GLU A 44 -7.01 9.84 -15.32
N GLY A 45 -6.35 9.89 -16.48
CA GLY A 45 -5.98 8.70 -17.24
C GLY A 45 -6.98 8.33 -18.35
N LEU A 46 -8.17 8.92 -18.38
CA LEU A 46 -9.07 8.75 -19.51
C LEU A 46 -8.68 9.65 -20.68
N PRO A 47 -8.89 9.20 -21.95
CA PRO A 47 -8.62 10.02 -23.13
C PRO A 47 -9.32 11.37 -23.07
N GLY A 48 -8.57 12.45 -23.29
CA GLY A 48 -9.12 13.82 -23.29
C GLY A 48 -9.29 14.45 -21.90
N VAL A 49 -8.96 13.74 -20.81
CA VAL A 49 -8.96 14.29 -19.45
C VAL A 49 -7.52 14.62 -19.04
N PRO A 50 -7.18 15.90 -18.85
CA PRO A 50 -5.84 16.29 -18.40
C PRO A 50 -5.60 15.85 -16.94
N SER A 51 -4.36 15.51 -16.60
CA SER A 51 -3.96 15.40 -15.21
C SER A 51 -3.98 16.76 -14.51
N LEU A 52 -3.99 16.77 -13.16
CA LEU A 52 -3.89 18.02 -12.40
C LEU A 52 -2.70 18.88 -12.87
N SER A 53 -1.53 18.28 -13.05
CA SER A 53 -0.33 19.00 -13.50
C SER A 53 -0.50 19.57 -14.90
N GLN A 54 -1.04 18.79 -15.84
CA GLN A 54 -1.34 19.28 -17.19
C GLN A 54 -2.34 20.44 -17.16
N PHE A 55 -3.41 20.30 -16.39
CA PHE A 55 -4.42 21.35 -16.26
C PHE A 55 -3.82 22.67 -15.74
N ILE A 56 -3.00 22.61 -14.68
CA ILE A 56 -2.32 23.80 -14.14
C ILE A 56 -1.42 24.45 -15.20
N LEU A 57 -0.58 23.65 -15.87
CA LEU A 57 0.40 24.15 -16.83
C LEU A 57 -0.25 24.74 -18.09
N GLU A 58 -1.35 24.16 -18.55
CA GLU A 58 -1.99 24.54 -19.82
C GLU A 58 -3.09 25.60 -19.65
N THR A 59 -3.78 25.59 -18.48
CA THR A 59 -5.00 26.40 -18.30
C THR A 59 -4.79 27.62 -17.40
N LEU A 60 -3.76 27.59 -16.51
CA LEU A 60 -3.53 28.64 -15.51
C LEU A 60 -2.23 29.45 -15.68
N PRO A 61 -1.62 29.60 -16.87
CA PRO A 61 -0.35 30.30 -17.01
C PRO A 61 -0.45 31.76 -16.50
N GLY A 62 0.56 32.17 -15.74
CA GLY A 62 0.62 33.52 -15.15
C GLY A 62 -0.27 33.75 -13.93
N GLN A 63 -1.05 32.75 -13.51
CA GLN A 63 -1.86 32.83 -12.28
C GLN A 63 -1.02 32.57 -11.02
N THR A 64 -1.58 32.87 -9.85
CA THR A 64 -0.99 32.50 -8.55
C THR A 64 -1.69 31.26 -8.02
N LEU A 65 -0.91 30.22 -7.70
CA LEU A 65 -1.37 28.98 -7.08
C LEU A 65 -1.00 28.98 -5.61
N GLY A 66 -2.00 29.08 -4.72
CA GLY A 66 -1.84 28.90 -3.28
C GLY A 66 -1.94 27.41 -2.91
N LEU A 67 -1.00 26.91 -2.12
CA LEU A 67 -0.99 25.54 -1.60
C LEU A 67 -0.30 25.47 -0.23
N ASP A 68 -0.65 24.46 0.56
CA ASP A 68 0.10 24.15 1.78
C ASP A 68 1.40 23.41 1.39
N GLY A 69 2.52 24.12 1.49
CA GLY A 69 3.83 23.62 1.13
C GLY A 69 4.30 22.39 1.92
N ARG A 70 3.63 22.07 3.05
CA ARG A 70 3.87 20.84 3.82
C ARG A 70 3.29 19.61 3.13
N CYS A 71 2.27 19.79 2.28
CA CYS A 71 1.50 18.72 1.63
C CYS A 71 1.89 18.48 0.17
N VAL A 72 2.76 19.31 -0.41
CA VAL A 72 3.20 19.22 -1.81
C VAL A 72 4.71 19.02 -1.86
N SER A 73 5.19 18.11 -2.70
CA SER A 73 6.62 17.90 -2.86
C SER A 73 7.28 19.09 -3.54
N LEU A 74 8.56 19.30 -3.22
CA LEU A 74 9.37 20.37 -3.83
C LEU A 74 9.39 20.27 -5.35
N ASP A 75 9.53 19.06 -5.90
CA ASP A 75 9.60 18.84 -7.33
C ASP A 75 8.28 19.10 -8.03
N GLN A 76 7.17 18.73 -7.43
CA GLN A 76 5.84 19.03 -7.96
C GLN A 76 5.60 20.54 -7.98
N ALA A 77 5.92 21.25 -6.90
CA ALA A 77 5.82 22.70 -6.83
C ALA A 77 6.72 23.39 -7.88
N LYS A 78 7.96 22.94 -8.04
CA LYS A 78 8.87 23.43 -9.10
C LYS A 78 8.34 23.17 -10.51
N ALA A 79 7.73 22.01 -10.75
CA ALA A 79 7.12 21.70 -12.04
C ALA A 79 6.00 22.69 -12.37
N TRP A 80 5.14 23.00 -11.41
CA TRP A 80 4.07 23.99 -11.58
C TRP A 80 4.57 25.43 -11.68
N ALA A 81 5.65 25.77 -10.95
CA ALA A 81 6.27 27.09 -11.00
C ALA A 81 6.78 27.50 -12.39
N LYS A 82 6.84 26.57 -13.35
CA LYS A 82 7.14 26.89 -14.76
C LYS A 82 6.03 27.69 -15.45
N ALA A 83 4.81 27.62 -14.95
CA ALA A 83 3.65 28.31 -15.56
C ALA A 83 2.92 29.25 -14.58
N VAL A 84 2.98 28.97 -13.27
CA VAL A 84 2.24 29.73 -12.23
C VAL A 84 3.20 30.25 -11.15
N THR A 85 2.78 31.29 -10.43
CA THR A 85 3.48 31.71 -9.21
C THR A 85 3.00 30.84 -8.04
N VAL A 86 3.85 29.96 -7.51
CA VAL A 86 3.51 29.11 -6.35
C VAL A 86 3.71 29.88 -5.06
N VAL A 87 2.70 29.87 -4.19
CA VAL A 87 2.73 30.52 -2.87
C VAL A 87 2.41 29.50 -1.80
N ASP A 88 3.28 29.37 -0.80
CA ASP A 88 3.05 28.54 0.39
C ASP A 88 2.06 29.24 1.32
N VAL A 89 0.87 28.69 1.43
CA VAL A 89 -0.21 29.24 2.27
C VAL A 89 -1.19 28.14 2.69
N ASP A 90 -1.47 28.07 3.98
CA ASP A 90 -2.51 27.17 4.50
C ASP A 90 -3.89 27.81 4.28
N LEU A 91 -4.60 27.35 3.23
CA LEU A 91 -5.95 27.80 2.89
C LEU A 91 -7.05 27.02 3.61
N ILE A 92 -6.71 25.92 4.28
CA ILE A 92 -7.67 24.99 4.90
C ILE A 92 -7.91 25.32 6.38
N SER A 93 -6.85 25.49 7.17
CA SER A 93 -6.97 25.71 8.62
C SER A 93 -7.88 26.90 9.00
N PRO A 94 -7.87 28.03 8.27
CA PRO A 94 -8.81 29.12 8.57
C PRO A 94 -10.28 28.76 8.39
N LEU A 95 -10.58 27.77 7.54
CA LEU A 95 -11.94 27.32 7.22
C LEU A 95 -12.41 26.15 8.09
N TRP A 96 -11.49 25.41 8.69
CA TRP A 96 -11.78 24.21 9.48
C TRP A 96 -11.58 24.48 10.98
N GLN A 97 -12.52 25.20 11.56
CA GLN A 97 -12.44 25.67 12.96
C GLN A 97 -12.46 24.55 14.01
N ASP A 98 -13.14 23.44 13.72
CA ASP A 98 -13.24 22.25 14.58
C ASP A 98 -12.28 21.12 14.16
N ARG A 99 -11.18 21.47 13.50
CA ARG A 99 -10.18 20.50 13.08
C ARG A 99 -9.64 19.73 14.29
N PRO A 100 -9.76 18.38 14.30
CA PRO A 100 -9.23 17.57 15.40
C PRO A 100 -7.71 17.70 15.48
N ALA A 101 -7.19 17.69 16.71
CA ALA A 101 -5.75 17.62 16.91
C ALA A 101 -5.17 16.33 16.30
N LEU A 102 -3.96 16.42 15.78
CA LEU A 102 -3.26 15.25 15.27
C LEU A 102 -3.00 14.28 16.43
N PHE A 103 -3.36 13.02 16.22
CA PHE A 103 -3.06 11.97 17.19
C PHE A 103 -1.54 11.75 17.29
N THR A 104 -1.05 11.55 18.50
CA THR A 104 0.34 11.15 18.78
C THR A 104 0.31 9.96 19.72
N GLY A 105 0.76 8.81 19.23
CA GLY A 105 0.89 7.57 19.97
C GLY A 105 2.24 7.42 20.65
N ALA A 106 2.39 6.37 21.44
CA ALA A 106 3.67 5.95 21.99
C ALA A 106 4.49 5.23 20.93
N ALA A 107 5.77 5.58 20.79
CA ALA A 107 6.70 4.81 19.96
C ALA A 107 7.18 3.55 20.70
N PHE A 108 7.55 2.53 19.93
CA PHE A 108 8.22 1.34 20.45
C PHE A 108 9.37 0.91 19.53
N ARG A 109 10.37 0.24 20.10
CA ARG A 109 11.47 -0.36 19.35
C ARG A 109 11.02 -1.69 18.75
N LEU A 110 11.20 -1.88 17.46
CA LEU A 110 11.11 -3.20 16.83
C LEU A 110 12.38 -3.99 17.16
N ALA A 111 12.23 -5.22 17.60
CA ALA A 111 13.37 -6.07 17.95
C ALA A 111 14.24 -6.36 16.72
N ASP A 112 15.56 -6.38 16.90
CA ASP A 112 16.53 -6.47 15.80
C ASP A 112 16.38 -7.76 14.97
N HIS A 113 15.96 -8.88 15.59
CA HIS A 113 15.71 -10.12 14.85
C HIS A 113 14.48 -10.02 13.91
N LEU A 114 13.51 -9.13 14.19
CA LEU A 114 12.37 -8.83 13.32
C LEU A 114 12.72 -7.76 12.28
N ALA A 115 13.56 -6.79 12.64
CA ALA A 115 14.02 -5.75 11.74
C ALA A 115 15.16 -6.23 10.80
N GLY A 116 15.71 -7.42 11.06
CA GLY A 116 16.77 -8.05 10.27
C GLY A 116 18.14 -7.39 10.34
N ARG A 117 18.21 -6.10 10.74
CA ARG A 117 19.46 -5.32 10.92
C ARG A 117 19.29 -4.33 12.07
N THR A 118 20.37 -4.02 12.77
CA THR A 118 20.37 -2.98 13.81
C THR A 118 20.24 -1.57 13.19
N ALA A 119 19.70 -0.62 13.95
CA ALA A 119 19.67 0.79 13.51
C ALA A 119 21.09 1.37 13.37
N GLN A 120 22.04 0.93 14.22
CA GLN A 120 23.44 1.33 14.13
C GLN A 120 24.06 0.94 12.78
N ASP A 121 23.79 -0.29 12.29
CA ASP A 121 24.28 -0.74 10.99
C ASP A 121 23.69 0.09 9.84
N LYS A 122 22.39 0.37 9.89
CA LYS A 122 21.70 1.22 8.90
C LYS A 122 22.23 2.66 8.92
N LEU A 123 22.47 3.22 10.09
CA LEU A 123 23.08 4.56 10.24
C LEU A 123 24.52 4.60 9.71
N ARG A 124 25.30 3.52 9.89
CA ARG A 124 26.64 3.40 9.31
C ARG A 124 26.60 3.43 7.79
N ASP A 125 25.64 2.70 7.18
CA ASP A 125 25.46 2.71 5.73
C ASP A 125 25.01 4.08 5.24
N LEU A 126 24.08 4.75 5.93
CA LEU A 126 23.66 6.12 5.60
C LEU A 126 24.85 7.08 5.61
N ARG A 127 25.70 7.02 6.65
CA ARG A 127 26.92 7.85 6.73
C ARG A 127 27.91 7.54 5.61
N SER A 128 27.95 6.31 5.14
CA SER A 128 28.74 5.94 3.95
C SER A 128 28.19 6.60 2.68
N GLN A 129 26.84 6.72 2.54
CA GLN A 129 26.22 7.47 1.44
C GLN A 129 26.57 8.97 1.51
N LEU A 130 26.54 9.57 2.71
CA LEU A 130 26.94 10.98 2.89
C LEU A 130 28.37 11.21 2.41
N LYS A 131 29.29 10.35 2.85
CA LYS A 131 30.71 10.43 2.45
C LYS A 131 30.88 10.27 0.94
N ALA A 132 30.21 9.30 0.33
CA ALA A 132 30.30 9.03 -1.11
C ALA A 132 29.76 10.21 -1.94
N ALA A 133 28.72 10.88 -1.46
CA ALA A 133 28.12 12.04 -2.12
C ALA A 133 28.80 13.37 -1.78
N GLY A 134 29.76 13.42 -0.86
CA GLY A 134 30.31 14.66 -0.34
C GLY A 134 29.26 15.54 0.36
N ALA A 135 28.20 14.94 0.86
CA ALA A 135 27.08 15.64 1.48
C ALA A 135 27.30 15.83 2.98
N LYS A 136 26.82 16.95 3.51
CA LYS A 136 26.94 17.33 4.93
C LYS A 136 25.93 16.60 5.81
N ALA A 137 24.72 16.39 5.28
CA ALA A 137 23.65 15.72 5.99
C ALA A 137 22.71 15.01 5.02
N MET A 138 21.90 14.05 5.57
CA MET A 138 20.74 13.47 4.92
C MET A 138 19.49 13.78 5.73
N LEU A 139 18.50 14.41 5.08
CA LEU A 139 17.20 14.69 5.64
C LEU A 139 16.18 13.66 5.13
N LEU A 140 15.68 12.81 6.02
CA LEU A 140 14.59 11.88 5.75
C LEU A 140 13.27 12.50 6.19
N THR A 141 12.33 12.58 5.28
CA THR A 141 10.99 13.14 5.49
C THR A 141 9.87 12.12 5.27
N ASP A 142 10.18 10.97 4.69
CA ASP A 142 9.25 9.84 4.57
C ASP A 142 9.19 9.07 5.90
N LEU A 143 7.97 8.86 6.43
CA LEU A 143 7.77 8.22 7.73
C LEU A 143 8.22 6.77 7.77
N MET A 144 8.06 6.03 6.66
CA MET A 144 8.49 4.64 6.56
C MET A 144 10.02 4.55 6.53
N ASP A 145 10.70 5.48 5.85
CA ASP A 145 12.16 5.57 5.83
C ASP A 145 12.72 5.85 7.22
N CYS A 146 12.12 6.80 7.95
CA CYS A 146 12.49 7.13 9.33
C CYS A 146 12.29 5.92 10.26
N ALA A 147 11.13 5.29 10.19
CA ALA A 147 10.77 4.14 11.02
C ALA A 147 11.66 2.92 10.73
N TRP A 148 11.95 2.66 9.45
CA TRP A 148 12.85 1.60 9.02
C TRP A 148 14.29 1.85 9.47
N LEU A 149 14.82 3.05 9.26
CA LEU A 149 16.20 3.41 9.61
C LEU A 149 16.47 3.18 11.10
N LEU A 150 15.54 3.62 11.95
CA LEU A 150 15.70 3.63 13.40
C LEU A 150 15.11 2.39 14.11
N ASN A 151 14.54 1.43 13.38
CA ASN A 151 13.79 0.31 13.98
C ASN A 151 12.72 0.77 14.98
N ILE A 152 12.04 1.87 14.69
CA ILE A 152 10.98 2.45 15.52
C ILE A 152 9.63 2.24 14.83
N ARG A 153 8.63 1.88 15.61
CA ARG A 153 7.23 1.81 15.18
C ARG A 153 6.37 2.64 16.12
N GLY A 154 5.16 2.98 15.69
CA GLY A 154 4.20 3.75 16.48
C GLY A 154 2.80 3.64 15.89
N GLN A 155 1.91 4.54 16.29
CA GLN A 155 0.49 4.49 15.89
C GLN A 155 -0.02 5.88 15.47
N ASP A 156 0.85 6.76 14.99
CA ASP A 156 0.45 8.14 14.63
C ASP A 156 -0.40 8.19 13.35
N ILE A 157 -0.30 7.18 12.52
CA ILE A 157 -1.10 7.03 11.29
C ILE A 157 -1.95 5.75 11.44
N PRO A 158 -3.28 5.82 11.23
CA PRO A 158 -4.13 4.63 11.26
C PRO A 158 -3.60 3.53 10.35
N HIS A 159 -3.53 2.30 10.86
CA HIS A 159 -3.14 1.09 10.13
C HIS A 159 -1.69 1.06 9.62
N THR A 160 -0.95 2.15 9.77
CA THR A 160 0.47 2.21 9.38
C THR A 160 1.32 2.44 10.63
N PRO A 161 2.15 1.47 11.05
CA PRO A 161 2.82 1.52 12.34
C PRO A 161 4.05 2.44 12.31
N VAL A 162 3.84 3.73 12.16
CA VAL A 162 4.87 4.77 12.10
C VAL A 162 4.66 5.84 13.16
N VAL A 163 5.73 6.59 13.43
CA VAL A 163 5.71 7.81 14.24
C VAL A 163 5.94 9.00 13.34
N ARG A 164 5.21 10.08 13.52
CA ARG A 164 5.47 11.33 12.81
C ARG A 164 6.80 11.92 13.29
N MET A 165 7.80 11.87 12.43
CA MET A 165 9.12 12.41 12.70
C MET A 165 9.84 12.82 11.42
N PHE A 166 10.82 13.69 11.59
CA PHE A 166 11.90 13.88 10.60
C PHE A 166 13.21 13.38 11.20
N VAL A 167 14.07 12.85 10.35
CA VAL A 167 15.41 12.42 10.75
C VAL A 167 16.43 13.22 9.94
N LEU A 168 17.34 13.89 10.64
CA LEU A 168 18.46 14.57 10.04
C LEU A 168 19.75 13.91 10.56
N ALA A 169 20.46 13.22 9.69
CA ALA A 169 21.70 12.53 10.01
C ALA A 169 22.88 13.25 9.39
N GLU A 170 23.87 13.62 10.19
CA GLU A 170 25.19 14.14 9.80
C GLU A 170 26.25 13.03 10.02
N ALA A 171 27.50 13.33 9.70
CA ALA A 171 28.59 12.37 9.87
C ALA A 171 28.69 11.84 11.31
N GLU A 172 28.57 12.72 12.31
CA GLU A 172 28.71 12.37 13.73
C GLU A 172 27.41 12.60 14.54
N SER A 173 26.46 13.37 14.00
CA SER A 173 25.25 13.77 14.73
C SER A 173 24.01 13.10 14.16
N LEU A 174 22.99 12.92 15.01
CA LEU A 174 21.67 12.41 14.63
C LEU A 174 20.61 13.27 15.34
N PHE A 175 19.78 13.94 14.58
CA PHE A 175 18.68 14.76 15.09
C PHE A 175 17.34 14.15 14.71
N LEU A 176 16.47 14.02 15.71
CA LEU A 176 15.11 13.51 15.53
C LEU A 176 14.12 14.61 15.91
N PHE A 177 13.27 14.98 14.97
CA PHE A 177 12.21 15.95 15.19
C PHE A 177 10.90 15.21 15.37
N MET A 178 10.44 15.06 16.62
CA MET A 178 9.26 14.28 16.98
C MET A 178 8.67 14.80 18.29
N GLU A 179 7.43 14.40 18.56
CA GLU A 179 6.76 14.78 19.80
C GLU A 179 7.34 14.05 21.02
N ASP A 180 7.54 14.75 22.14
CA ASP A 180 8.07 14.18 23.38
C ASP A 180 7.25 12.98 23.87
N LYS A 181 5.92 13.03 23.72
CA LYS A 181 5.02 11.95 24.09
C LYS A 181 5.32 10.65 23.33
N ALA A 182 5.68 10.75 22.05
CA ALA A 182 6.06 9.60 21.25
C ALA A 182 7.46 9.09 21.66
N ALA A 183 8.40 9.98 21.92
CA ALA A 183 9.78 9.65 22.28
C ALA A 183 9.95 9.01 23.66
N ALA A 184 9.14 9.40 24.64
CA ALA A 184 9.29 9.04 26.05
C ALA A 184 9.46 7.52 26.30
N PRO A 185 8.68 6.60 25.70
CA PRO A 185 8.82 5.17 25.95
C PRO A 185 10.13 4.55 25.44
N ILE A 186 10.78 5.21 24.47
CA ILE A 186 12.00 4.71 23.80
C ILE A 186 13.21 5.61 24.05
N GLN A 187 13.15 6.52 25.02
CA GLN A 187 14.20 7.50 25.29
C GLN A 187 15.57 6.86 25.54
N ALA A 188 15.64 5.75 26.30
CA ALA A 188 16.88 5.03 26.54
C ALA A 188 17.50 4.52 25.21
N TYR A 189 16.68 3.94 24.35
CA TYR A 189 17.12 3.48 23.03
C TYR A 189 17.60 4.62 22.12
N LEU A 190 16.89 5.74 22.10
CA LEU A 190 17.31 6.92 21.32
C LEU A 190 18.65 7.48 21.81
N LYS A 191 18.87 7.45 23.13
CA LYS A 191 20.17 7.82 23.73
C LYS A 191 21.30 6.86 23.32
N GLU A 192 21.04 5.55 23.25
CA GLU A 192 22.00 4.56 22.76
C GLU A 192 22.40 4.81 21.30
N LEU A 193 21.47 5.34 20.47
CA LEU A 193 21.74 5.74 19.09
C LEU A 193 22.52 7.07 18.99
N GLY A 194 22.71 7.79 20.09
CA GLY A 194 23.29 9.13 20.11
C GLY A 194 22.36 10.19 19.50
N ALA A 195 21.05 9.96 19.53
CA ALA A 195 20.08 10.85 18.95
C ALA A 195 19.75 12.04 19.86
N GLU A 196 19.73 13.25 19.29
CA GLU A 196 19.20 14.45 19.92
C GLU A 196 17.75 14.64 19.49
N ILE A 197 16.82 14.67 20.47
CA ILE A 197 15.39 14.84 20.22
C ILE A 197 15.05 16.32 20.25
N ARG A 198 14.23 16.76 19.28
CA ARG A 198 13.72 18.13 19.16
C ARG A 198 12.22 18.10 18.85
N PRO A 199 11.46 19.14 19.22
CA PRO A 199 10.04 19.27 18.86
C PRO A 199 9.85 19.10 17.34
N TYR A 200 8.74 18.47 16.93
CA TYR A 200 8.46 18.14 15.53
C TYR A 200 8.63 19.34 14.59
N ASP A 201 8.02 20.48 14.90
CA ASP A 201 8.06 21.67 14.05
C ASP A 201 9.41 22.44 14.12
N ALA A 202 10.29 22.07 15.03
CA ALA A 202 11.61 22.72 15.13
C ALA A 202 12.50 22.46 13.90
N VAL A 203 12.17 21.47 13.07
CA VAL A 203 12.89 21.15 11.83
C VAL A 203 13.00 22.37 10.90
N TYR A 204 11.92 23.14 10.74
CA TYR A 204 11.88 24.30 9.85
C TYR A 204 12.94 25.36 10.23
N ALA A 205 12.99 25.73 11.51
CA ALA A 205 13.98 26.68 12.01
C ALA A 205 15.38 26.07 12.05
N PHE A 206 15.51 24.78 12.38
CA PHE A 206 16.79 24.10 12.53
C PHE A 206 17.57 23.99 11.21
N LEU A 207 16.88 23.82 10.10
CA LEU A 207 17.49 23.74 8.76
C LEU A 207 18.09 25.08 8.31
N SER A 208 17.83 26.21 9.00
CA SER A 208 18.48 27.50 8.70
C SER A 208 20.00 27.49 8.94
N ARG A 209 20.53 26.48 9.62
CA ARG A 209 21.98 26.27 9.83
C ARG A 209 22.74 25.90 8.57
N TYR A 210 22.05 25.50 7.51
CA TYR A 210 22.63 25.19 6.22
C TYR A 210 22.51 26.37 5.25
N GLY A 211 23.53 26.55 4.40
CA GLY A 211 23.61 27.67 3.46
C GLY A 211 24.45 27.36 2.22
N ALA A 212 24.86 28.41 1.52
CA ALA A 212 25.64 28.29 0.30
C ALA A 212 26.93 27.47 0.52
N GLY A 213 27.14 26.49 -0.36
CA GLY A 213 28.27 25.56 -0.29
C GLY A 213 27.97 24.26 0.46
N ASP A 214 26.82 24.17 1.18
CA ASP A 214 26.40 22.90 1.77
C ASP A 214 25.62 22.06 0.76
N THR A 215 25.87 20.75 0.73
CA THR A 215 25.10 19.74 0.00
C THR A 215 24.34 18.87 0.99
N LEU A 216 23.02 18.72 0.79
CA LEU A 216 22.18 17.80 1.57
C LEU A 216 21.62 16.71 0.66
N LEU A 217 21.69 15.46 1.11
CA LEU A 217 20.89 14.39 0.56
C LEU A 217 19.46 14.52 1.13
N VAL A 218 18.46 14.39 0.28
CA VAL A 218 17.05 14.50 0.66
C VAL A 218 16.24 13.36 0.04
N THR A 219 15.16 12.95 0.71
CA THR A 219 14.22 11.98 0.13
C THR A 219 13.42 12.64 -1.00
N PRO A 220 12.98 11.88 -2.04
CA PRO A 220 12.14 12.41 -3.11
C PRO A 220 10.82 13.04 -2.63
N SER A 221 10.37 12.67 -1.43
CA SER A 221 9.18 13.21 -0.77
C SER A 221 9.39 14.56 -0.06
N LEU A 222 10.57 15.18 -0.19
CA LEU A 222 10.85 16.48 0.46
C LEU A 222 9.75 17.49 0.13
N SER A 223 9.11 18.04 1.15
CA SER A 223 8.05 19.03 0.97
C SER A 223 8.56 20.38 0.50
N PHE A 224 7.72 21.13 -0.21
CA PHE A 224 8.02 22.48 -0.66
C PHE A 224 8.39 23.41 0.51
N ALA A 225 7.66 23.34 1.63
CA ALA A 225 7.91 24.12 2.83
C ALA A 225 9.30 23.90 3.45
N LEU A 226 9.89 22.71 3.30
CA LEU A 226 11.25 22.42 3.77
C LEU A 226 12.31 22.72 2.71
N GLY A 227 12.03 22.37 1.46
CA GLY A 227 13.01 22.42 0.39
C GLY A 227 13.25 23.82 -0.19
N GLN A 228 12.19 24.60 -0.38
CA GLN A 228 12.28 25.93 -1.00
C GLN A 228 13.17 26.89 -0.19
N PRO A 229 13.02 27.01 1.15
CA PRO A 229 13.90 27.87 1.94
C PRO A 229 15.38 27.42 1.94
N LEU A 230 15.67 26.14 1.77
CA LEU A 230 17.03 25.63 1.64
C LEU A 230 17.66 26.11 0.30
N LEU A 231 16.92 25.98 -0.79
CA LEU A 231 17.37 26.46 -2.12
C LEU A 231 17.61 27.97 -2.14
N GLU A 232 16.73 28.76 -1.51
CA GLU A 232 16.87 30.22 -1.41
C GLU A 232 18.14 30.63 -0.66
N ARG A 233 18.60 29.81 0.28
CA ARG A 233 19.87 29.99 0.99
C ARG A 233 21.08 29.46 0.24
N GLY A 234 20.89 28.93 -0.97
CA GLY A 234 21.97 28.41 -1.81
C GLY A 234 22.46 27.00 -1.41
N VAL A 235 21.65 26.25 -0.64
CA VAL A 235 21.95 24.85 -0.34
C VAL A 235 21.74 24.01 -1.58
N GLN A 236 22.67 23.10 -1.86
CA GLN A 236 22.54 22.13 -2.92
C GLN A 236 21.77 20.91 -2.42
N LEU A 237 20.60 20.63 -3.02
CA LEU A 237 19.79 19.46 -2.69
C LEU A 237 20.01 18.37 -3.73
N THR A 238 20.36 17.18 -3.26
CA THR A 238 20.54 15.98 -4.08
C THR A 238 19.58 14.90 -3.61
N GLU A 239 18.69 14.46 -4.48
CA GLU A 239 17.76 13.39 -4.15
C GLU A 239 18.48 12.06 -3.94
N SER A 240 18.04 11.33 -2.93
CA SER A 240 18.50 9.99 -2.61
C SER A 240 17.32 9.07 -2.28
N ALA A 241 17.14 8.06 -3.11
CA ALA A 241 16.18 6.98 -2.85
C ALA A 241 16.82 5.80 -2.09
N TRP A 242 17.99 6.00 -1.45
CA TRP A 242 18.74 4.92 -0.79
C TRP A 242 17.90 4.20 0.27
N SER A 243 17.23 4.92 1.16
CA SER A 243 16.41 4.34 2.22
C SER A 243 15.23 3.54 1.66
N ALA A 244 14.47 4.13 0.74
CA ALA A 244 13.34 3.47 0.09
C ALA A 244 13.76 2.19 -0.67
N ARG A 245 14.88 2.24 -1.40
CA ARG A 245 15.44 1.06 -2.07
C ARG A 245 15.89 0.01 -1.07
N SER A 246 16.60 0.42 0.00
CA SER A 246 17.14 -0.51 0.99
C SER A 246 16.05 -1.29 1.73
N ARG A 247 14.92 -0.65 2.09
CA ARG A 247 13.82 -1.33 2.78
C ARG A 247 12.97 -2.22 1.86
N ASN A 248 13.03 -2.03 0.54
CA ASN A 248 12.36 -2.93 -0.41
C ASN A 248 13.03 -4.31 -0.47
N PHE A 249 14.34 -4.39 -0.26
CA PHE A 249 15.07 -5.66 -0.21
C PHE A 249 15.05 -6.22 1.20
N LYS A 250 14.05 -7.08 1.47
CA LYS A 250 13.87 -7.67 2.80
C LYS A 250 15.07 -8.57 3.15
N THR A 251 15.56 -8.39 4.35
CA THR A 251 16.61 -9.24 4.92
C THR A 251 16.08 -10.64 5.22
N PRO A 252 16.94 -11.65 5.38
CA PRO A 252 16.50 -12.99 5.78
C PRO A 252 15.70 -13.01 7.09
N GLY A 253 16.01 -12.09 8.04
CA GLY A 253 15.25 -11.95 9.29
C GLY A 253 13.85 -11.42 9.07
N GLU A 254 13.69 -10.36 8.26
CA GLU A 254 12.39 -9.82 7.86
C GLU A 254 11.56 -10.85 7.08
N LEU A 255 12.17 -11.56 6.11
CA LEU A 255 11.47 -12.60 5.32
C LEU A 255 10.99 -13.75 6.20
N LYS A 256 11.77 -14.14 7.22
CA LYS A 256 11.33 -15.15 8.19
C LYS A 256 10.09 -14.68 8.94
N ALA A 257 10.10 -13.46 9.49
CA ALA A 257 8.95 -12.89 10.19
C ALA A 257 7.72 -12.77 9.27
N ILE A 258 7.93 -12.36 8.02
CA ILE A 258 6.87 -12.23 7.01
C ILE A 258 6.23 -13.60 6.72
N ARG A 259 7.02 -14.66 6.50
CA ARG A 259 6.50 -16.02 6.25
C ARG A 259 5.71 -16.56 7.46
N GLU A 260 6.22 -16.37 8.67
CA GLU A 260 5.54 -16.78 9.91
C GLU A 260 4.20 -16.03 10.10
N ALA A 261 4.16 -14.74 9.77
CA ALA A 261 2.94 -13.95 9.83
C ALA A 261 1.90 -14.42 8.82
N HIS A 262 2.29 -14.76 7.59
CA HIS A 262 1.37 -15.25 6.57
C HIS A 262 0.76 -16.62 6.90
N ILE A 263 1.48 -17.48 7.64
CA ILE A 263 0.90 -18.71 8.18
C ILE A 263 -0.19 -18.38 9.21
N LYS A 264 0.09 -17.49 10.17
CA LYS A 264 -0.90 -17.07 11.17
C LYS A 264 -2.12 -16.42 10.53
N ASP A 265 -1.90 -15.51 9.58
CA ASP A 265 -2.98 -14.84 8.86
C ASP A 265 -3.78 -15.82 8.00
N GLY A 266 -3.11 -16.79 7.38
CA GLY A 266 -3.73 -17.87 6.62
C GLY A 266 -4.67 -18.74 7.45
N VAL A 267 -4.29 -19.05 8.69
CA VAL A 267 -5.19 -19.73 9.67
C VAL A 267 -6.44 -18.88 9.95
N VAL A 268 -6.26 -17.58 10.17
CA VAL A 268 -7.38 -16.65 10.39
C VAL A 268 -8.28 -16.59 9.16
N MET A 269 -7.69 -16.42 7.98
CA MET A 269 -8.44 -16.35 6.71
C MET A 269 -9.21 -17.64 6.43
N THR A 270 -8.61 -18.80 6.63
CA THR A 270 -9.29 -20.09 6.44
C THR A 270 -10.53 -20.23 7.34
N ARG A 271 -10.39 -19.89 8.63
CA ARG A 271 -11.51 -19.88 9.57
C ARG A 271 -12.58 -18.86 9.18
N PHE A 272 -12.18 -17.69 8.76
CA PHE A 272 -13.11 -16.65 8.30
C PHE A 272 -13.86 -17.09 7.04
N LEU A 273 -13.16 -17.62 6.03
CA LEU A 273 -13.77 -18.06 4.78
C LEU A 273 -14.82 -19.18 5.02
N ARG A 274 -14.51 -20.15 5.89
CA ARG A 274 -15.52 -21.14 6.33
C ARG A 274 -16.72 -20.46 6.96
N TRP A 275 -16.47 -19.63 7.98
CA TRP A 275 -17.52 -18.97 8.74
C TRP A 275 -18.41 -18.08 7.86
N VAL A 276 -17.85 -17.24 6.98
CA VAL A 276 -18.65 -16.30 6.18
C VAL A 276 -19.54 -17.02 5.17
N LYS A 277 -19.09 -18.12 4.59
CA LYS A 277 -19.93 -18.95 3.68
C LYS A 277 -21.15 -19.53 4.39
N GLU A 278 -21.05 -19.86 5.68
CA GLU A 278 -22.16 -20.36 6.50
C GLU A 278 -23.16 -19.24 6.87
N GLN A 279 -22.73 -17.97 6.87
CA GLN A 279 -23.56 -16.84 7.27
C GLN A 279 -24.45 -16.27 6.17
N GLY A 280 -24.32 -16.71 4.92
CA GLY A 280 -25.16 -16.25 3.83
C GLY A 280 -26.66 -16.41 4.14
N GLY A 281 -27.43 -15.33 4.04
CA GLY A 281 -28.87 -15.32 4.32
C GLY A 281 -29.27 -15.33 5.80
N THR A 282 -28.32 -15.21 6.74
CA THR A 282 -28.62 -15.12 8.19
C THR A 282 -28.89 -13.70 8.66
N GLY A 283 -28.67 -12.71 7.79
CA GLY A 283 -28.80 -11.28 8.11
C GLY A 283 -27.46 -10.58 8.35
N LEU A 284 -26.32 -11.30 8.28
CA LEU A 284 -24.99 -10.71 8.30
C LEU A 284 -24.84 -9.72 7.13
N ASP A 285 -24.29 -8.55 7.41
CA ASP A 285 -23.96 -7.53 6.41
C ASP A 285 -22.45 -7.38 6.22
N GLU A 286 -22.06 -6.58 5.22
CA GLU A 286 -20.66 -6.33 4.86
C GLU A 286 -19.85 -5.78 6.04
N ALA A 287 -20.40 -4.80 6.78
CA ALA A 287 -19.72 -4.18 7.92
C ALA A 287 -19.51 -5.19 9.07
N GLY A 288 -20.51 -6.04 9.33
CA GLY A 288 -20.42 -7.10 10.31
C GLY A 288 -19.39 -8.18 9.93
N ALA A 289 -19.30 -8.52 8.66
CA ALA A 289 -18.31 -9.47 8.15
C ALA A 289 -16.87 -8.90 8.30
N ALA A 290 -16.65 -7.62 7.92
CA ALA A 290 -15.38 -6.94 8.12
C ALA A 290 -14.96 -6.90 9.58
N ALA A 291 -15.86 -6.45 10.48
CA ALA A 291 -15.60 -6.38 11.91
C ALA A 291 -15.24 -7.75 12.52
N ARG A 292 -15.87 -8.81 12.03
CA ARG A 292 -15.56 -10.18 12.47
C ARG A 292 -14.16 -10.62 12.08
N LEU A 293 -13.74 -10.35 10.84
CA LEU A 293 -12.41 -10.68 10.37
C LEU A 293 -11.33 -9.92 11.14
N ASP A 294 -11.53 -8.61 11.34
CA ASP A 294 -10.62 -7.75 12.10
C ASP A 294 -10.45 -8.28 13.54
N GLN A 295 -11.55 -8.62 14.21
CA GLN A 295 -11.53 -9.23 15.55
C GLN A 295 -10.76 -10.56 15.58
N MET A 296 -10.93 -11.41 14.56
CA MET A 296 -10.21 -12.69 14.48
C MET A 296 -8.69 -12.48 14.33
N ARG A 297 -8.24 -11.50 13.54
CA ARG A 297 -6.82 -11.13 13.42
C ARG A 297 -6.24 -10.60 14.73
N LEU A 298 -6.94 -9.66 15.38
CA LEU A 298 -6.52 -9.10 16.67
C LEU A 298 -6.42 -10.20 17.74
N ALA A 299 -7.38 -11.11 17.79
CA ALA A 299 -7.37 -12.25 18.70
C ALA A 299 -6.23 -13.26 18.42
N ALA A 300 -5.73 -13.32 17.18
CA ALA A 300 -4.60 -14.16 16.78
C ALA A 300 -3.22 -13.51 17.02
N GLY A 301 -3.18 -12.28 17.58
CA GLY A 301 -1.93 -11.58 17.93
C GLY A 301 -1.45 -10.55 16.90
N CYS A 302 -2.31 -10.18 15.95
CA CYS A 302 -2.12 -9.01 15.10
C CYS A 302 -2.23 -7.74 15.96
N SER A 303 -1.36 -6.76 15.74
CA SER A 303 -1.35 -5.51 16.52
C SER A 303 -2.34 -4.48 16.02
N ASP A 304 -2.67 -4.49 14.73
CA ASP A 304 -3.66 -3.66 14.05
C ASP A 304 -3.98 -4.30 12.69
N ILE A 305 -5.06 -3.88 12.04
CA ILE A 305 -5.27 -4.16 10.62
C ILE A 305 -4.28 -3.36 9.78
N SER A 306 -3.93 -3.81 8.56
CA SER A 306 -2.98 -3.09 7.69
C SER A 306 -3.63 -1.98 6.86
N PHE A 307 -4.95 -2.03 6.73
CA PHE A 307 -5.84 -1.02 6.14
C PHE A 307 -7.29 -1.37 6.52
N THR A 308 -8.20 -0.43 6.32
CA THR A 308 -9.64 -0.68 6.56
C THR A 308 -10.12 -1.82 5.67
N THR A 309 -10.62 -2.89 6.27
CA THR A 309 -11.09 -4.08 5.55
C THR A 309 -12.16 -3.73 4.53
N ILE A 310 -11.92 -4.07 3.27
CA ILE A 310 -12.89 -3.98 2.18
C ILE A 310 -13.73 -5.25 2.23
N SER A 311 -15.02 -5.08 2.45
CA SER A 311 -16.00 -6.16 2.54
C SER A 311 -17.15 -5.79 1.64
N ALA A 312 -17.25 -6.44 0.47
CA ALA A 312 -18.11 -6.01 -0.62
C ALA A 312 -18.92 -7.16 -1.20
N TYR A 313 -20.23 -7.03 -1.19
CA TYR A 313 -21.15 -8.03 -1.70
C TYR A 313 -21.84 -7.58 -2.99
N GLY A 314 -21.86 -8.45 -4.00
CA GLY A 314 -22.51 -8.20 -5.28
C GLY A 314 -22.01 -6.91 -5.98
N PRO A 315 -22.89 -5.95 -6.29
CA PRO A 315 -22.54 -4.71 -7.00
C PRO A 315 -21.51 -3.83 -6.29
N ASN A 316 -21.44 -3.87 -4.96
CA ASN A 316 -20.49 -3.08 -4.19
C ASN A 316 -19.04 -3.49 -4.47
N ALA A 317 -18.80 -4.74 -4.85
CA ALA A 317 -17.49 -5.23 -5.24
C ALA A 317 -16.96 -4.63 -6.55
N ALA A 318 -17.81 -3.97 -7.34
CA ALA A 318 -17.38 -3.20 -8.51
C ALA A 318 -16.62 -1.91 -8.17
N LEU A 319 -16.59 -1.51 -6.90
CA LEU A 319 -15.79 -0.41 -6.38
C LEU A 319 -14.49 -0.97 -5.78
N PRO A 320 -13.32 -0.82 -6.43
CA PRO A 320 -12.09 -1.47 -5.97
C PRO A 320 -11.70 -1.13 -4.53
N HIS A 321 -11.98 0.11 -4.10
CA HIS A 321 -11.73 0.62 -2.75
C HIS A 321 -13.04 0.89 -2.00
N TYR A 322 -13.99 -0.06 -2.09
CA TYR A 322 -15.26 0.05 -1.38
C TYR A 322 -15.05 0.14 0.14
N SER A 323 -15.83 0.97 0.77
CA SER A 323 -15.89 1.06 2.23
C SER A 323 -17.33 0.81 2.67
N ALA A 324 -17.58 -0.31 3.32
CA ALA A 324 -18.91 -0.65 3.81
C ALA A 324 -19.37 0.37 4.86
N PRO A 325 -20.53 1.02 4.68
CA PRO A 325 -21.04 1.94 5.67
C PRO A 325 -21.40 1.18 6.96
N ALA A 326 -21.09 1.80 8.11
CA ALA A 326 -21.35 1.20 9.42
C ALA A 326 -22.86 0.89 9.68
N GLN A 327 -23.74 1.56 8.93
CA GLN A 327 -25.19 1.33 8.98
C GLN A 327 -25.73 1.23 7.56
N GLY A 328 -26.58 0.22 7.33
CA GLY A 328 -27.23 0.03 6.03
C GLY A 328 -26.34 -0.58 4.95
N SER A 329 -25.22 -1.22 5.30
CA SER A 329 -24.42 -2.00 4.37
C SER A 329 -25.19 -3.21 3.84
N ALA A 330 -24.81 -3.73 2.68
CA ALA A 330 -25.52 -4.81 2.01
C ALA A 330 -25.47 -6.11 2.85
N LYS A 331 -26.59 -6.82 2.89
CA LYS A 331 -26.65 -8.12 3.54
C LYS A 331 -26.14 -9.22 2.62
N LEU A 332 -25.34 -10.12 3.18
CA LEU A 332 -24.83 -11.29 2.46
C LEU A 332 -25.95 -12.32 2.29
N GLU A 333 -26.39 -12.52 1.06
CA GLU A 333 -27.43 -13.50 0.72
C GLU A 333 -26.81 -14.86 0.33
N LYS A 334 -27.63 -15.92 0.22
CA LYS A 334 -27.20 -17.26 -0.27
C LYS A 334 -27.12 -17.31 -1.80
N LYS A 335 -26.46 -16.34 -2.43
CA LYS A 335 -26.23 -16.27 -3.88
C LYS A 335 -25.11 -15.29 -4.20
N GLY A 336 -24.58 -15.34 -5.42
CA GLY A 336 -23.63 -14.36 -5.94
C GLY A 336 -22.27 -14.36 -5.23
N LEU A 337 -21.51 -13.31 -5.45
CA LEU A 337 -20.12 -13.17 -5.02
C LEU A 337 -20.00 -12.24 -3.80
N TYR A 338 -19.08 -12.60 -2.92
CA TYR A 338 -18.59 -11.74 -1.84
C TYR A 338 -17.07 -11.58 -1.98
N LEU A 339 -16.62 -10.35 -2.03
CA LEU A 339 -15.21 -9.98 -2.07
C LEU A 339 -14.79 -9.44 -0.69
N VAL A 340 -13.72 -9.99 -0.15
CA VAL A 340 -13.07 -9.48 1.06
C VAL A 340 -11.59 -9.23 0.76
N ASP A 341 -11.15 -8.00 1.02
CA ASP A 341 -9.76 -7.54 0.90
C ASP A 341 -9.33 -6.95 2.22
N SER A 342 -8.23 -7.46 2.79
CA SER A 342 -7.90 -7.23 4.18
C SER A 342 -6.48 -7.67 4.51
N GLY A 343 -5.93 -7.12 5.58
CA GLY A 343 -4.62 -7.52 6.05
C GLY A 343 -4.37 -7.12 7.49
N GLY A 344 -3.19 -7.43 8.01
CA GLY A 344 -2.83 -7.15 9.39
C GLY A 344 -1.38 -6.72 9.59
N GLN A 345 -1.15 -5.98 10.67
CA GLN A 345 0.16 -5.62 11.18
C GLN A 345 0.59 -6.66 12.22
N TRP A 346 1.47 -7.56 11.82
CA TRP A 346 2.02 -8.62 12.65
C TRP A 346 3.43 -8.23 13.15
N PRO A 347 3.95 -8.85 14.21
CA PRO A 347 5.33 -8.59 14.64
C PRO A 347 6.35 -8.79 13.50
N GLY A 348 6.92 -7.69 13.01
CA GLY A 348 7.89 -7.69 11.91
C GLY A 348 7.32 -7.88 10.50
N ALA A 349 5.99 -7.90 10.31
CA ALA A 349 5.36 -8.15 9.01
C ALA A 349 4.07 -7.36 8.81
N THR A 350 3.75 -7.10 7.56
CA THR A 350 2.43 -6.62 7.10
C THR A 350 1.87 -7.64 6.13
N THR A 351 0.59 -8.01 6.29
CA THR A 351 -0.11 -8.89 5.34
C THR A 351 -1.16 -8.12 4.55
N ASP A 352 -1.46 -8.65 3.36
CA ASP A 352 -2.44 -8.18 2.41
C ASP A 352 -3.00 -9.37 1.64
N ILE A 353 -4.32 -9.47 1.54
CA ILE A 353 -4.98 -10.59 0.87
C ILE A 353 -6.37 -10.23 0.40
N THR A 354 -6.66 -10.52 -0.85
CA THR A 354 -8.04 -10.50 -1.36
C THR A 354 -8.52 -11.90 -1.72
N ARG A 355 -9.75 -12.20 -1.31
CA ARG A 355 -10.49 -13.39 -1.78
C ARG A 355 -11.90 -12.99 -2.22
N THR A 356 -12.31 -13.52 -3.38
CA THR A 356 -13.69 -13.48 -3.84
C THR A 356 -14.26 -14.89 -3.69
N VAL A 357 -15.38 -15.02 -2.99
CA VAL A 357 -16.00 -16.33 -2.68
C VAL A 357 -17.44 -16.38 -3.13
N ALA A 358 -17.92 -17.60 -3.42
CA ALA A 358 -19.31 -17.87 -3.73
C ALA A 358 -20.14 -17.98 -2.45
N MET A 359 -21.15 -17.12 -2.32
CA MET A 359 -22.14 -17.21 -1.23
C MET A 359 -23.28 -18.16 -1.55
N GLY A 360 -23.30 -18.77 -2.72
CA GLY A 360 -24.29 -19.69 -3.23
C GLY A 360 -24.24 -19.81 -4.74
N PRO A 361 -25.35 -20.08 -5.44
CA PRO A 361 -25.35 -20.20 -6.89
C PRO A 361 -24.83 -18.96 -7.59
N LEU A 362 -23.95 -19.15 -8.56
CA LEU A 362 -23.35 -18.11 -9.40
C LEU A 362 -23.90 -18.17 -10.82
N THR A 363 -23.98 -17.02 -11.47
CA THR A 363 -24.20 -16.92 -12.91
C THR A 363 -22.99 -17.45 -13.69
N ARG A 364 -23.19 -17.77 -14.97
CA ARG A 364 -22.10 -18.14 -15.86
C ARG A 364 -21.04 -17.04 -16.02
N ALA A 365 -21.48 -15.78 -16.02
CA ALA A 365 -20.59 -14.63 -16.13
C ALA A 365 -19.70 -14.49 -14.88
N GLU A 366 -20.27 -14.56 -13.67
CA GLU A 366 -19.52 -14.50 -12.42
C GLU A 366 -18.44 -15.60 -12.37
N LYS A 367 -18.80 -16.86 -12.69
CA LYS A 367 -17.82 -17.96 -12.74
C LYS A 367 -16.72 -17.73 -13.78
N ALA A 368 -17.08 -17.25 -14.97
CA ALA A 368 -16.10 -16.97 -16.01
C ALA A 368 -15.12 -15.87 -15.60
N HIS A 369 -15.61 -14.78 -15.00
CA HIS A 369 -14.78 -13.67 -14.55
C HIS A 369 -13.88 -14.08 -13.37
N CYS A 370 -14.38 -14.82 -12.39
CA CYS A 370 -13.56 -15.37 -11.31
C CYS A 370 -12.47 -16.29 -11.85
N THR A 371 -12.81 -17.19 -12.75
CA THR A 371 -11.84 -18.13 -13.38
C THR A 371 -10.74 -17.36 -14.11
N LEU A 372 -11.08 -16.34 -14.87
CA LEU A 372 -10.10 -15.50 -15.59
C LEU A 372 -9.17 -14.75 -14.63
N VAL A 373 -9.69 -14.20 -13.53
CA VAL A 373 -8.86 -13.49 -12.53
C VAL A 373 -7.95 -14.47 -11.78
N VAL A 374 -8.42 -15.66 -11.43
CA VAL A 374 -7.57 -16.70 -10.83
C VAL A 374 -6.47 -17.14 -11.79
N ARG A 375 -6.77 -17.36 -13.08
CA ARG A 375 -5.77 -17.67 -14.12
C ARG A 375 -4.74 -16.55 -14.24
N ALA A 376 -5.16 -15.29 -14.15
CA ALA A 376 -4.28 -14.12 -14.19
C ALA A 376 -3.29 -14.12 -13.03
N MET A 377 -3.77 -14.29 -11.80
CA MET A 377 -2.94 -14.36 -10.59
C MET A 377 -1.96 -15.56 -10.66
N LEU A 378 -2.46 -16.76 -10.99
CA LEU A 378 -1.61 -17.95 -11.10
C LEU A 378 -0.53 -17.82 -12.19
N ALA A 379 -0.81 -17.11 -13.27
CA ALA A 379 0.15 -16.91 -14.35
C ALA A 379 1.30 -15.95 -13.95
N LEU A 380 1.01 -14.92 -13.17
CA LEU A 380 2.05 -14.03 -12.64
C LEU A 380 2.84 -14.72 -11.52
N MET A 381 2.17 -15.40 -10.60
CA MET A 381 2.81 -16.11 -9.50
C MET A 381 3.81 -17.18 -9.99
N ASP A 382 3.55 -17.84 -11.12
CA ASP A 382 4.42 -18.87 -11.74
C ASP A 382 5.41 -18.26 -12.77
N ALA A 383 5.50 -16.94 -12.88
CA ALA A 383 6.35 -16.30 -13.88
C ALA A 383 7.84 -16.52 -13.60
N ALA A 384 8.60 -16.80 -14.65
CA ALA A 384 10.06 -16.77 -14.64
C ALA A 384 10.56 -15.71 -15.63
N PHE A 385 11.52 -14.87 -15.20
CA PHE A 385 12.00 -13.75 -16.00
C PHE A 385 13.48 -13.43 -15.71
N PRO A 386 14.21 -12.83 -16.66
CA PRO A 386 15.62 -12.51 -16.47
C PRO A 386 15.83 -11.36 -15.49
N ARG A 387 17.04 -11.32 -14.90
CA ARG A 387 17.47 -10.17 -14.06
C ARG A 387 17.43 -8.87 -14.86
N GLY A 388 17.15 -7.77 -14.18
CA GLY A 388 17.04 -6.42 -14.78
C GLY A 388 15.63 -6.05 -15.23
N MET A 389 14.68 -6.99 -15.23
CA MET A 389 13.27 -6.66 -15.42
C MET A 389 12.66 -6.04 -14.18
N ASP A 390 11.74 -5.11 -14.38
CA ASP A 390 10.91 -4.48 -13.35
C ASP A 390 9.43 -4.85 -13.51
N GLY A 391 8.59 -4.27 -12.67
CA GLY A 391 7.16 -4.58 -12.66
C GLY A 391 6.41 -4.21 -13.95
N SER A 392 6.91 -3.26 -14.74
CA SER A 392 6.28 -2.92 -16.04
C SER A 392 6.41 -4.04 -17.06
N HIS A 393 7.48 -4.82 -16.96
CA HIS A 393 7.75 -5.96 -17.86
C HIS A 393 6.92 -7.20 -17.46
N VAL A 394 6.73 -7.44 -16.16
CA VAL A 394 6.09 -8.68 -15.69
C VAL A 394 4.57 -8.56 -15.57
N ASP A 395 4.01 -7.36 -15.57
CA ASP A 395 2.56 -7.11 -15.50
C ASP A 395 1.77 -7.86 -16.60
N VAL A 396 2.38 -8.05 -17.75
CA VAL A 396 1.77 -8.76 -18.87
C VAL A 396 1.39 -10.21 -18.53
N PHE A 397 2.08 -10.86 -17.59
CA PHE A 397 1.74 -12.23 -17.20
C PHE A 397 0.35 -12.32 -16.59
N ALA A 398 -0.02 -11.38 -15.71
CA ALA A 398 -1.36 -11.30 -15.15
C ALA A 398 -2.39 -10.82 -16.18
N ARG A 399 -2.04 -9.84 -17.02
CA ARG A 399 -3.02 -9.24 -17.95
C ARG A 399 -3.34 -10.09 -19.15
N ARG A 400 -2.40 -10.92 -19.60
CA ARG A 400 -2.56 -11.71 -20.83
C ARG A 400 -3.83 -12.57 -20.87
N PRO A 401 -4.22 -13.33 -19.83
CA PRO A 401 -5.48 -14.08 -19.83
C PRO A 401 -6.71 -13.19 -19.99
N LEU A 402 -6.71 -12.02 -19.36
CA LEU A 402 -7.81 -11.06 -19.43
C LEU A 402 -7.88 -10.38 -20.80
N TRP A 403 -6.76 -9.92 -21.34
CA TRP A 403 -6.69 -9.31 -22.68
C TRP A 403 -7.12 -10.26 -23.78
N ALA A 404 -6.80 -11.56 -23.67
CA ALA A 404 -7.27 -12.58 -24.58
C ALA A 404 -8.81 -12.72 -24.59
N ALA A 405 -9.46 -12.37 -23.48
CA ALA A 405 -10.92 -12.32 -23.35
C ALA A 405 -11.51 -10.92 -23.65
N GLY A 406 -10.71 -9.94 -24.08
CA GLY A 406 -11.13 -8.57 -24.33
C GLY A 406 -11.41 -7.75 -23.05
N LEU A 407 -10.91 -8.20 -21.89
CA LEU A 407 -11.11 -7.59 -20.58
C LEU A 407 -9.82 -6.96 -20.04
N ASN A 408 -9.96 -5.98 -19.15
CA ASN A 408 -8.82 -5.30 -18.51
C ASN A 408 -9.28 -4.69 -17.18
N TYR A 409 -8.31 -4.31 -16.33
CA TYR A 409 -8.53 -3.53 -15.10
C TYR A 409 -7.64 -2.29 -15.08
N GLY A 410 -8.10 -1.25 -14.38
CA GLY A 410 -7.49 0.08 -14.39
C GLY A 410 -6.41 0.31 -13.35
N HIS A 411 -6.32 -0.51 -12.30
CA HIS A 411 -5.30 -0.37 -11.25
C HIS A 411 -4.00 -1.11 -11.59
N GLY A 412 -2.94 -0.93 -10.80
CA GLY A 412 -1.72 -1.71 -10.90
C GLY A 412 -1.99 -3.17 -10.51
N THR A 413 -1.18 -4.08 -11.02
CA THR A 413 -1.28 -5.52 -10.69
C THR A 413 -0.65 -5.82 -9.33
N GLY A 414 0.24 -4.94 -8.84
CA GLY A 414 0.86 -5.14 -7.54
C GLY A 414 1.69 -3.97 -7.07
N HIS A 415 1.92 -3.96 -5.77
CA HIS A 415 2.73 -2.99 -5.04
C HIS A 415 3.63 -3.68 -4.02
N GLY A 416 4.76 -3.06 -3.69
CA GLY A 416 5.60 -3.53 -2.59
C GLY A 416 4.86 -3.46 -1.25
N VAL A 417 5.28 -4.29 -0.30
CA VAL A 417 4.70 -4.36 1.05
C VAL A 417 5.78 -4.21 2.10
N GLY A 418 5.52 -3.42 3.13
CA GLY A 418 6.47 -3.14 4.21
C GLY A 418 6.60 -4.30 5.23
N ALA A 419 7.72 -4.31 5.94
CA ALA A 419 7.93 -5.23 7.08
C ALA A 419 7.46 -4.55 8.37
N MET A 420 6.20 -4.74 8.74
CA MET A 420 5.50 -3.98 9.80
C MET A 420 5.60 -2.48 9.53
N LEU A 421 5.24 -2.08 8.31
CA LEU A 421 5.19 -0.70 7.80
C LEU A 421 3.97 -0.53 6.92
N SER A 422 4.01 0.40 5.94
CA SER A 422 2.88 0.60 5.03
C SER A 422 2.58 -0.66 4.22
N VAL A 423 1.31 -0.99 4.06
CA VAL A 423 0.85 -2.02 3.13
C VAL A 423 1.24 -1.66 1.70
N HIS A 424 1.14 -0.39 1.32
CA HIS A 424 1.63 0.12 0.04
C HIS A 424 3.05 0.68 0.19
N GLU A 425 4.06 -0.12 -0.08
CA GLU A 425 5.47 0.28 0.02
C GLU A 425 6.12 0.42 -1.37
N GLY A 426 6.43 1.66 -1.77
CA GLY A 426 7.27 1.89 -2.95
C GLY A 426 8.77 1.69 -2.66
N PRO A 427 9.63 1.63 -3.71
CA PRO A 427 9.33 1.89 -5.12
C PRO A 427 8.92 0.66 -5.95
N ALA A 428 9.00 -0.57 -5.44
CA ALA A 428 8.59 -1.75 -6.19
C ALA A 428 7.09 -1.73 -6.53
N ARG A 429 6.73 -1.94 -7.80
CA ARG A 429 5.35 -1.98 -8.29
C ARG A 429 5.27 -2.88 -9.50
N ILE A 430 4.09 -3.50 -9.74
CA ILE A 430 3.74 -4.18 -10.98
C ILE A 430 2.67 -3.36 -11.69
N ASN A 431 3.06 -2.63 -12.73
CA ASN A 431 2.14 -1.77 -13.49
C ASN A 431 2.76 -1.43 -14.85
N TYR A 432 2.15 -1.85 -15.95
CA TYR A 432 2.62 -1.60 -17.32
C TYR A 432 2.60 -0.11 -17.71
N GLY A 433 1.77 0.69 -17.07
CA GLY A 433 1.68 2.15 -17.30
C GLY A 433 2.75 2.98 -16.59
N GLN A 434 3.56 2.38 -15.73
CA GLN A 434 4.63 3.06 -15.00
C GLN A 434 6.00 2.58 -15.48
N GLN A 435 6.80 3.48 -16.05
CA GLN A 435 8.17 3.21 -16.44
C GLN A 435 9.14 3.48 -15.27
N ASN A 436 10.33 2.87 -15.33
CA ASN A 436 11.43 3.07 -14.39
C ASN A 436 11.08 2.71 -12.93
N THR A 437 10.36 1.61 -12.75
CA THR A 437 10.19 1.02 -11.42
C THR A 437 11.50 0.33 -10.98
N LEU A 438 11.55 -0.09 -9.72
CA LEU A 438 12.73 -0.79 -9.19
C LEU A 438 12.87 -2.17 -9.90
N PRO A 439 14.03 -2.49 -10.52
CA PRO A 439 14.25 -3.83 -11.05
C PRO A 439 14.13 -4.89 -9.95
N PHE A 440 13.48 -6.02 -10.28
CA PHE A 440 13.31 -7.12 -9.34
C PHE A 440 14.65 -7.72 -8.92
N GLN A 441 14.72 -8.03 -7.63
CA GLN A 441 15.81 -8.77 -6.99
C GLN A 441 15.24 -9.68 -5.91
N PRO A 442 15.93 -10.76 -5.52
CA PRO A 442 15.52 -11.59 -4.40
C PRO A 442 15.31 -10.78 -3.12
N GLY A 443 14.24 -11.10 -2.39
CA GLY A 443 13.85 -10.40 -1.16
C GLY A 443 12.86 -9.26 -1.36
N ILE A 444 12.44 -8.92 -2.57
CA ILE A 444 11.29 -8.04 -2.79
C ILE A 444 10.02 -8.81 -2.47
N VAL A 445 9.17 -8.22 -1.60
CA VAL A 445 7.81 -8.68 -1.31
C VAL A 445 6.83 -7.77 -2.02
N ILE A 446 5.92 -8.35 -2.81
CA ILE A 446 5.02 -7.60 -3.69
C ILE A 446 3.65 -8.29 -3.79
N SER A 447 2.57 -7.53 -3.97
CA SER A 447 1.25 -8.09 -4.25
C SER A 447 1.12 -8.55 -5.71
N ASP A 448 0.25 -9.53 -5.91
CA ASP A 448 -0.25 -10.05 -7.19
C ASP A 448 -1.77 -10.07 -7.09
N GLU A 449 -2.42 -8.98 -7.56
CA GLU A 449 -3.82 -8.65 -7.26
C GLU A 449 -4.65 -8.29 -8.51
N PRO A 450 -4.69 -9.09 -9.56
CA PRO A 450 -5.55 -8.82 -10.71
C PRO A 450 -7.03 -8.79 -10.32
N GLY A 451 -7.83 -7.99 -11.04
CA GLY A 451 -9.27 -7.88 -10.78
C GLY A 451 -10.10 -7.57 -12.02
N LEU A 452 -11.41 -7.68 -11.90
CA LEU A 452 -12.40 -7.25 -12.89
C LEU A 452 -13.58 -6.61 -12.17
N TYR A 453 -14.10 -5.50 -12.69
CA TYR A 453 -15.11 -4.69 -12.02
C TYR A 453 -16.20 -4.30 -13.00
N PHE A 454 -17.45 -4.70 -12.72
CA PHE A 454 -18.61 -4.49 -13.57
C PHE A 454 -19.64 -3.65 -12.81
N GLU A 455 -19.73 -2.37 -13.16
CA GLU A 455 -20.58 -1.41 -12.48
C GLU A 455 -22.05 -1.89 -12.41
N GLY A 456 -22.60 -1.86 -11.19
CA GLY A 456 -23.98 -2.26 -10.93
C GLY A 456 -24.24 -3.78 -10.94
N ASP A 457 -23.19 -4.60 -11.14
CA ASP A 457 -23.29 -6.06 -11.22
C ASP A 457 -22.40 -6.74 -10.16
N HIS A 458 -21.12 -6.90 -10.40
CA HIS A 458 -20.18 -7.54 -9.47
C HIS A 458 -18.74 -7.09 -9.69
N GLY A 459 -17.88 -7.38 -8.71
CA GLY A 459 -16.44 -7.24 -8.81
C GLY A 459 -15.74 -8.50 -8.38
N VAL A 460 -14.57 -8.75 -8.93
CA VAL A 460 -13.68 -9.86 -8.59
C VAL A 460 -12.27 -9.33 -8.41
N ARG A 461 -11.62 -9.66 -7.30
CA ARG A 461 -10.17 -9.53 -7.08
C ARG A 461 -9.68 -10.79 -6.40
N MET A 462 -8.55 -11.30 -6.83
CA MET A 462 -7.81 -12.37 -6.14
C MET A 462 -6.41 -11.86 -5.91
N GLU A 463 -5.92 -12.02 -4.70
CA GLU A 463 -4.63 -11.48 -4.32
C GLU A 463 -3.84 -12.42 -3.46
N ASN A 464 -2.57 -12.55 -3.80
CA ASN A 464 -1.53 -13.09 -2.93
C ASN A 464 -0.36 -12.11 -2.82
N LEU A 465 0.28 -12.05 -1.67
CA LEU A 465 1.64 -11.54 -1.59
C LEU A 465 2.62 -12.62 -2.05
N VAL A 466 3.62 -12.20 -2.80
CA VAL A 466 4.68 -13.06 -3.30
C VAL A 466 6.06 -12.49 -2.99
N GLU A 467 7.04 -13.38 -2.80
CA GLU A 467 8.46 -13.04 -2.65
C GLU A 467 9.19 -13.29 -3.96
N CYS A 468 9.95 -12.32 -4.44
CA CYS A 468 10.86 -12.50 -5.55
C CYS A 468 12.06 -13.33 -5.10
N VAL A 469 12.35 -14.41 -5.83
CA VAL A 469 13.45 -15.34 -5.54
C VAL A 469 14.28 -15.63 -6.79
N GLU A 470 15.49 -16.16 -6.59
CA GLU A 470 16.27 -16.75 -7.67
C GLU A 470 15.87 -18.21 -7.86
N LEU A 471 15.50 -18.57 -9.10
CA LEU A 471 15.12 -19.92 -9.47
C LEU A 471 16.37 -20.78 -9.78
N PRO A 472 16.27 -22.12 -9.72
CA PRO A 472 17.39 -23.02 -10.08
C PRO A 472 17.93 -22.81 -11.50
N THR A 473 17.16 -22.20 -12.39
CA THR A 473 17.55 -21.85 -13.75
C THR A 473 18.43 -20.60 -13.87
N GLY A 474 18.65 -19.86 -12.74
CA GLY A 474 19.32 -18.56 -12.72
C GLY A 474 18.41 -17.39 -13.08
N MET A 475 17.15 -17.64 -13.47
CA MET A 475 16.13 -16.63 -13.65
C MET A 475 15.60 -16.16 -12.29
N LEU A 476 14.88 -15.03 -12.28
CA LEU A 476 14.04 -14.62 -11.16
C LEU A 476 12.64 -15.20 -11.33
N GLY A 477 11.93 -15.35 -10.23
CA GLY A 477 10.53 -15.77 -10.19
C GLY A 477 9.90 -15.42 -8.86
N PHE A 478 8.70 -15.89 -8.63
CA PHE A 478 7.95 -15.61 -7.42
C PHE A 478 7.61 -16.91 -6.66
N VAL A 479 7.58 -16.78 -5.32
CA VAL A 479 7.01 -17.80 -4.43
C VAL A 479 5.91 -17.18 -3.60
N PRO A 480 4.76 -17.87 -3.42
CA PRO A 480 3.66 -17.32 -2.63
C PRO A 480 4.04 -17.21 -1.15
N LEU A 481 3.69 -16.08 -0.55
CA LEU A 481 3.74 -15.85 0.89
C LEU A 481 2.36 -16.06 1.51
N THR A 482 1.30 -15.61 0.82
CA THR A 482 -0.08 -15.76 1.26
C THR A 482 -0.49 -17.23 1.25
N MET A 483 -0.87 -17.74 2.43
CA MET A 483 -1.33 -19.12 2.63
C MET A 483 -2.83 -19.11 2.96
N ALA A 484 -3.68 -19.08 1.94
CA ALA A 484 -5.13 -19.16 2.10
C ALA A 484 -5.77 -19.82 0.87
N PRO A 485 -6.79 -20.67 1.02
CA PRO A 485 -7.40 -21.35 -0.11
C PRO A 485 -8.10 -20.37 -1.05
N ILE A 486 -8.10 -20.72 -2.34
CA ILE A 486 -8.95 -20.09 -3.36
C ILE A 486 -10.25 -20.89 -3.41
N ASP A 487 -11.39 -20.21 -3.33
CA ASP A 487 -12.69 -20.86 -3.35
C ASP A 487 -12.95 -21.57 -4.69
N ARG A 488 -13.07 -22.90 -4.66
CA ARG A 488 -13.29 -23.71 -5.87
C ARG A 488 -14.70 -23.52 -6.46
N ASP A 489 -15.67 -23.09 -5.66
CA ASP A 489 -17.05 -22.85 -6.11
C ASP A 489 -17.16 -21.71 -7.10
N VAL A 490 -16.19 -20.76 -7.10
CA VAL A 490 -16.16 -19.65 -8.06
C VAL A 490 -15.56 -20.03 -9.42
N LEU A 491 -15.00 -21.23 -9.54
CA LEU A 491 -14.28 -21.66 -10.74
C LEU A 491 -15.18 -22.42 -11.72
N ASP A 492 -14.90 -22.26 -13.00
CA ASP A 492 -15.35 -23.12 -14.08
C ASP A 492 -14.14 -23.84 -14.68
N PRO A 493 -13.89 -25.12 -14.32
CA PRO A 493 -12.74 -25.87 -14.82
C PRO A 493 -12.69 -25.99 -16.35
N ALA A 494 -13.83 -25.87 -17.03
CA ALA A 494 -13.88 -25.91 -18.50
C ALA A 494 -13.22 -24.66 -19.16
N LEU A 495 -13.03 -23.59 -18.40
CA LEU A 495 -12.37 -22.35 -18.83
C LEU A 495 -10.89 -22.29 -18.42
N MET A 496 -10.38 -23.31 -17.73
CA MET A 496 -8.98 -23.41 -17.30
C MET A 496 -8.17 -24.27 -18.29
N GLU A 497 -6.96 -23.81 -18.58
CA GLU A 497 -6.00 -24.64 -19.30
C GLU A 497 -5.35 -25.67 -18.35
N PRO A 498 -4.83 -26.81 -18.85
CA PRO A 498 -4.19 -27.80 -17.99
C PRO A 498 -3.05 -27.24 -17.11
N ILE A 499 -2.38 -26.20 -17.59
CA ILE A 499 -1.34 -25.51 -16.82
C ILE A 499 -1.94 -24.72 -15.63
N ASP A 500 -3.10 -24.09 -15.80
CA ASP A 500 -3.76 -23.32 -14.75
C ASP A 500 -4.23 -24.25 -13.61
N ILE A 501 -4.76 -25.43 -13.98
CA ILE A 501 -5.15 -26.46 -12.99
C ILE A 501 -3.92 -26.92 -12.20
N ARG A 502 -2.82 -27.27 -12.89
CA ARG A 502 -1.58 -27.68 -12.18
C ARG A 502 -1.04 -26.60 -11.24
N ARG A 503 -1.12 -25.31 -11.63
CA ARG A 503 -0.68 -24.19 -10.80
C ARG A 503 -1.56 -24.04 -9.56
N LEU A 504 -2.88 -24.15 -9.73
CA LEU A 504 -3.82 -24.09 -8.64
C LEU A 504 -3.64 -25.26 -7.67
N ASP A 505 -3.54 -26.48 -8.18
CA ASP A 505 -3.33 -27.68 -7.36
C ASP A 505 -2.01 -27.60 -6.57
N ALA A 506 -0.94 -27.13 -7.21
CA ALA A 506 0.35 -26.92 -6.55
C ALA A 506 0.27 -25.85 -5.44
N TYR A 507 -0.42 -24.73 -5.69
CA TYR A 507 -0.66 -23.71 -4.68
C TYR A 507 -1.51 -24.25 -3.52
N HIS A 508 -2.59 -24.97 -3.82
CA HIS A 508 -3.46 -25.57 -2.79
C HIS A 508 -2.72 -26.61 -1.94
N ALA A 509 -1.83 -27.40 -2.53
CA ALA A 509 -0.96 -28.31 -1.78
C ALA A 509 -0.06 -27.55 -0.78
N LEU A 510 0.57 -26.46 -1.22
CA LEU A 510 1.37 -25.60 -0.33
C LEU A 510 0.54 -25.02 0.82
N VAL A 511 -0.68 -24.55 0.51
CA VAL A 511 -1.61 -24.01 1.53
C VAL A 511 -2.00 -25.08 2.54
N TYR A 512 -2.34 -26.28 2.07
CA TYR A 512 -2.69 -27.40 2.95
C TYR A 512 -1.53 -27.78 3.86
N ASP A 513 -0.34 -27.98 3.31
CA ASP A 513 0.85 -28.35 4.07
C ASP A 513 1.23 -27.28 5.12
N ALA A 514 1.08 -26.00 4.76
CA ALA A 514 1.40 -24.90 5.67
C ALA A 514 0.39 -24.75 6.82
N LEU A 515 -0.90 -24.97 6.59
CA LEU A 515 -1.97 -24.63 7.53
C LEU A 515 -2.54 -25.82 8.30
N SER A 516 -2.52 -27.04 7.74
CA SER A 516 -3.09 -28.22 8.39
C SER A 516 -2.56 -28.50 9.81
N PRO A 517 -1.27 -28.21 10.15
CA PRO A 517 -0.79 -28.39 11.53
C PRO A 517 -1.45 -27.47 12.58
N TYR A 518 -2.11 -26.39 12.15
CA TYR A 518 -2.68 -25.35 13.02
C TYR A 518 -4.21 -25.34 13.03
N LEU A 519 -4.85 -26.19 12.23
CA LEU A 519 -6.31 -26.28 12.11
C LEU A 519 -6.79 -27.64 12.61
N HIS A 520 -8.01 -27.69 13.19
CA HIS A 520 -8.59 -28.88 13.75
C HIS A 520 -10.11 -28.89 13.53
N GLY A 521 -10.73 -30.09 13.53
CA GLY A 521 -12.17 -30.27 13.39
C GLY A 521 -12.69 -29.62 12.10
N GLU A 522 -13.81 -28.93 12.17
CA GLU A 522 -14.48 -28.34 11.01
C GLU A 522 -13.60 -27.36 10.22
N ASP A 523 -12.64 -26.68 10.86
CA ASP A 523 -11.71 -25.79 10.16
C ASP A 523 -10.72 -26.59 9.30
N LEU A 524 -10.24 -27.74 9.79
CA LEU A 524 -9.38 -28.64 9.02
C LEU A 524 -10.17 -29.31 7.89
N ASP A 525 -11.38 -29.81 8.17
CA ASP A 525 -12.26 -30.41 7.17
C ASP A 525 -12.57 -29.43 6.03
N TYR A 526 -12.78 -28.15 6.38
CA TYR A 526 -12.95 -27.09 5.38
C TYR A 526 -11.69 -26.89 4.54
N LEU A 527 -10.51 -26.82 5.18
CA LEU A 527 -9.23 -26.67 4.46
C LEU A 527 -9.01 -27.82 3.49
N GLU A 528 -9.19 -29.09 3.96
CA GLU A 528 -9.06 -30.28 3.11
C GLU A 528 -9.97 -30.21 1.88
N ASN A 529 -11.24 -29.85 2.08
CA ASN A 529 -12.19 -29.71 0.98
C ASN A 529 -11.83 -28.56 0.02
N ALA A 530 -11.41 -27.41 0.55
CA ALA A 530 -11.09 -26.22 -0.25
C ALA A 530 -9.80 -26.39 -1.07
N THR A 531 -8.87 -27.25 -0.63
CA THR A 531 -7.57 -27.45 -1.26
C THR A 531 -7.46 -28.75 -2.07
N GLN A 532 -8.56 -29.50 -2.24
CA GLN A 532 -8.58 -30.68 -3.13
C GLN A 532 -8.23 -30.28 -4.57
N ALA A 533 -7.53 -31.15 -5.28
CA ALA A 533 -7.25 -30.98 -6.69
C ALA A 533 -8.54 -30.83 -7.53
N LEU A 534 -8.46 -30.04 -8.62
CA LEU A 534 -9.56 -29.85 -9.57
C LEU A 534 -9.70 -31.00 -10.56
#